data_75f26ad69f5300d8795b018a9539529a
#
_entry.id   75f26ad69f5300d8795b018a9539529a
#
_cell.length_a   1.000
_cell.length_b   1.000
_cell.length_c   1.000
_cell.angle_alpha   90.00
_cell.angle_beta   90.00
_cell.angle_gamma   90.00
#
_symmetry.space_group_name_H-M   'P 1'
#
loop_
_entity.id
_entity.type
_entity.pdbx_description
1 polymer ?
#
loop_
_entity_poly.entity_id
_entity_poly.type
_entity_poly.pdbx_seq_one_letter_code
_entity_poly.pdbx_strand_id
1 'polypeptide(L)'
;VQDVYNSILVSISKRNRTIKTISEDIHEAEAKVSKYISTLIKSEIVEKKNMYNGNKRTIYYDISDSMLKLWYTLIFENQEKIKINGNLVFERNKEKLDSFLSFEFENLSILYMDMLNEKGELEDIFPHIQNYKVDNSKLSRSIEIDGITSTKEYLLVMDCKYRNKKYTKDMYE
;
A
#
# COMPACT_ATOMS: atom_id res chain seq x y z
N VAL A 1 11.50 9.99 21.75
CA VAL A 1 11.24 8.57 21.35
C VAL A 1 9.87 8.46 20.69
N GLN A 2 8.83 9.00 21.28
CA GLN A 2 7.45 8.95 20.74
C GLN A 2 7.35 9.66 19.38
N ASP A 3 8.06 10.75 19.19
CA ASP A 3 8.07 11.52 17.95
C ASP A 3 8.63 10.72 16.77
N VAL A 4 9.65 9.89 16.96
CA VAL A 4 10.25 9.08 15.89
C VAL A 4 9.29 7.99 15.40
N TYR A 5 8.53 7.33 16.29
CA TYR A 5 7.52 6.36 15.87
C TYR A 5 6.43 7.02 15.03
N ASN A 6 5.92 8.16 15.48
CA ASN A 6 4.92 8.91 14.74
C ASN A 6 5.47 9.38 13.39
N SER A 7 6.70 9.89 13.33
CA SER A 7 7.33 10.31 12.08
C SER A 7 7.46 9.15 11.09
N ILE A 8 7.83 7.94 11.55
CA ILE A 8 7.88 6.73 10.72
C ILE A 8 6.48 6.39 10.19
N LEU A 9 5.45 6.39 11.04
CA LEU A 9 4.09 6.05 10.63
C LEU A 9 3.51 7.10 9.66
N VAL A 10 3.77 8.39 9.87
CA VAL A 10 3.45 9.46 8.92
C VAL A 10 4.18 9.23 7.59
N SER A 11 5.46 8.89 7.61
CA SER A 11 6.24 8.62 6.41
C SER A 11 5.68 7.43 5.62
N ILE A 12 5.35 6.33 6.29
CA ILE A 12 4.72 5.16 5.66
C ILE A 12 3.36 5.56 5.06
N SER A 13 2.57 6.37 5.75
CA SER A 13 1.27 6.84 5.25
C SER A 13 1.39 7.74 3.99
N LYS A 14 2.53 8.41 3.82
CA LYS A 14 2.91 9.16 2.60
C LYS A 14 3.51 8.28 1.52
N ARG A 15 3.49 6.96 1.69
CA ARG A 15 4.02 5.93 0.77
C ARG A 15 5.53 5.81 0.66
N ASN A 16 6.26 6.31 1.64
CA ASN A 16 7.65 5.94 1.84
C ASN A 16 7.69 4.57 2.53
N ARG A 17 7.90 3.51 1.76
CA ARG A 17 7.67 2.13 2.24
C ARG A 17 8.93 1.30 2.41
N THR A 18 10.10 1.84 2.10
CA THR A 18 11.38 1.16 2.32
C THR A 18 12.15 1.84 3.45
N ILE A 19 13.06 1.11 4.10
CA ILE A 19 13.94 1.70 5.14
C ILE A 19 14.61 2.96 4.60
N LYS A 20 15.14 2.90 3.39
CA LYS A 20 15.82 4.01 2.74
C LYS A 20 14.91 5.22 2.57
N THR A 21 13.74 5.06 1.92
CA THR A 21 12.83 6.19 1.66
C THR A 21 12.25 6.79 2.95
N ILE A 22 12.00 5.96 3.97
CA ILE A 22 11.56 6.44 5.28
C ILE A 22 12.69 7.24 5.96
N SER A 23 13.93 6.73 5.94
CA SER A 23 15.08 7.40 6.57
C SER A 23 15.37 8.76 5.92
N GLU A 24 15.25 8.84 4.60
CA GLU A 24 15.39 10.08 3.85
C GLU A 24 14.29 11.11 4.21
N ASP A 25 13.03 10.66 4.30
CA ASP A 25 11.88 11.53 4.60
C ASP A 25 11.93 12.10 6.03
N ILE A 26 12.31 11.28 7.02
CA ILE A 26 12.36 11.72 8.42
C ILE A 26 13.74 12.22 8.87
N HIS A 27 14.74 12.26 7.97
CA HIS A 27 16.11 12.69 8.23
C HIS A 27 16.81 11.92 9.36
N GLU A 28 16.62 10.60 9.41
CA GLU A 28 17.21 9.71 10.41
C GLU A 28 18.07 8.60 9.76
N ALA A 29 19.06 8.08 10.49
CA ALA A 29 19.90 6.99 9.97
C ALA A 29 19.09 5.70 9.74
N GLU A 30 19.34 4.99 8.64
CA GLU A 30 18.65 3.74 8.28
C GLU A 30 18.70 2.68 9.39
N ALA A 31 19.84 2.56 10.10
CA ALA A 31 19.98 1.64 11.22
C ALA A 31 19.01 1.95 12.37
N LYS A 32 18.78 3.24 12.65
CA LYS A 32 17.83 3.71 13.65
C LYS A 32 16.39 3.41 13.20
N VAL A 33 16.04 3.78 11.97
CA VAL A 33 14.73 3.50 11.37
C VAL A 33 14.42 2.00 11.39
N SER A 34 15.36 1.16 10.98
CA SER A 34 15.22 -0.30 10.98
C SER A 34 14.91 -0.86 12.38
N LYS A 35 15.57 -0.34 13.42
CA LYS A 35 15.32 -0.73 14.82
C LYS A 35 13.88 -0.37 15.25
N TYR A 36 13.43 0.85 14.94
CA TYR A 36 12.07 1.29 15.30
C TYR A 36 10.99 0.54 14.52
N ILE A 37 11.19 0.32 13.22
CA ILE A 37 10.29 -0.51 12.40
C ILE A 37 10.21 -1.94 12.94
N SER A 38 11.32 -2.53 13.37
CA SER A 38 11.31 -3.86 13.99
C SER A 38 10.46 -3.92 15.26
N THR A 39 10.43 -2.84 16.04
CA THR A 39 9.55 -2.72 17.21
C THR A 39 8.08 -2.60 16.79
N LEU A 40 7.77 -1.77 15.79
CA LEU A 40 6.41 -1.61 15.26
C LEU A 40 5.86 -2.90 14.66
N ILE A 41 6.71 -3.72 14.03
CA ILE A 41 6.34 -5.05 13.52
C ILE A 41 6.02 -6.00 14.67
N LYS A 42 6.85 -6.03 15.73
CA LYS A 42 6.58 -6.86 16.92
C LYS A 42 5.29 -6.48 17.64
N SER A 43 4.88 -5.23 17.54
CA SER A 43 3.62 -4.71 18.09
C SER A 43 2.46 -4.80 17.09
N GLU A 44 2.64 -5.45 15.95
CA GLU A 44 1.63 -5.64 14.88
C GLU A 44 1.05 -4.32 14.31
N ILE A 45 1.73 -3.19 14.54
CA ILE A 45 1.33 -1.87 14.01
C ILE A 45 1.77 -1.73 12.55
N VAL A 46 2.92 -2.32 12.20
CA VAL A 46 3.48 -2.31 10.84
C VAL A 46 3.69 -3.75 10.39
N GLU A 47 3.36 -4.03 9.16
CA GLU A 47 3.59 -5.32 8.50
C GLU A 47 4.65 -5.21 7.39
N LYS A 48 5.28 -6.36 7.07
CA LYS A 48 6.15 -6.50 5.91
C LYS A 48 5.33 -7.02 4.73
N LYS A 49 5.39 -6.31 3.62
CA LYS A 49 4.85 -6.78 2.34
C LYS A 49 6.00 -7.09 1.38
N ASN A 50 5.88 -8.20 0.67
CA ASN A 50 6.77 -8.53 -0.44
C ASN A 50 6.13 -8.04 -1.73
N MET A 51 6.92 -7.40 -2.58
CA MET A 51 6.48 -7.08 -3.93
C MET A 51 7.15 -8.05 -4.90
N TYR A 52 6.37 -8.62 -5.79
CA TYR A 52 6.91 -9.44 -6.87
C TYR A 52 7.61 -8.54 -7.89
N ASN A 53 8.89 -8.80 -8.09
CA ASN A 53 9.72 -8.00 -8.98
C ASN A 53 10.67 -8.94 -9.76
N GLY A 54 10.12 -9.94 -10.42
CA GLY A 54 10.90 -10.93 -11.18
C GLY A 54 11.93 -11.65 -10.32
N ASN A 55 13.20 -11.22 -10.34
CA ASN A 55 14.31 -11.90 -9.64
C ASN A 55 14.71 -11.28 -8.30
N LYS A 56 14.08 -10.18 -7.87
CA LYS A 56 14.41 -9.50 -6.61
C LYS A 56 13.17 -9.30 -5.75
N ARG A 57 13.22 -9.80 -4.53
CA ARG A 57 12.21 -9.48 -3.50
C ARG A 57 12.54 -8.13 -2.90
N THR A 58 11.68 -7.15 -3.11
CA THR A 58 11.74 -5.88 -2.39
C THR A 58 10.78 -5.95 -1.22
N ILE A 59 11.29 -5.63 -0.02
CA ILE A 59 10.49 -5.57 1.20
C ILE A 59 9.94 -4.17 1.33
N TYR A 60 8.64 -4.08 1.49
CA TYR A 60 7.91 -2.85 1.81
C TYR A 60 7.31 -2.96 3.21
N TYR A 61 7.15 -1.81 3.84
CA TYR A 61 6.51 -1.69 5.14
C TYR A 61 5.19 -0.95 4.96
N ASP A 62 4.13 -1.44 5.59
CA ASP A 62 2.82 -0.80 5.58
C ASP A 62 2.22 -0.81 6.99
N ILE A 63 1.30 0.12 7.27
CA ILE A 63 0.55 0.11 8.52
C ILE A 63 -0.48 -1.02 8.41
N SER A 64 -0.52 -1.91 9.40
CA SER A 64 -1.32 -3.14 9.36
C SER A 64 -2.83 -2.86 9.40
N ASP A 65 -3.25 -1.88 10.18
CA ASP A 65 -4.65 -1.51 10.37
C ASP A 65 -5.05 -0.34 9.47
N SER A 66 -6.10 -0.52 8.65
CA SER A 66 -6.57 0.50 7.70
C SER A 66 -7.11 1.76 8.39
N MET A 67 -7.71 1.66 9.58
CA MET A 67 -8.18 2.83 10.32
C MET A 67 -7.00 3.62 10.89
N LEU A 68 -5.99 2.93 11.40
CA LEU A 68 -4.75 3.57 11.84
C LEU A 68 -4.01 4.22 10.67
N LYS A 69 -3.98 3.57 9.50
CA LYS A 69 -3.43 4.13 8.27
C LYS A 69 -4.19 5.39 7.85
N LEU A 70 -5.52 5.37 7.86
CA LEU A 70 -6.36 6.53 7.60
C LEU A 70 -6.06 7.68 8.58
N TRP A 71 -5.91 7.36 9.86
CA TRP A 71 -5.55 8.32 10.90
C TRP A 71 -4.25 9.05 10.58
N TYR A 72 -3.16 8.33 10.27
CA TYR A 72 -1.87 8.95 9.93
C TYR A 72 -1.90 9.66 8.57
N THR A 73 -2.71 9.20 7.62
CA THR A 73 -2.82 9.82 6.29
C THR A 73 -3.53 11.18 6.33
N LEU A 74 -4.60 11.31 7.12
CA LEU A 74 -5.51 12.46 7.05
C LEU A 74 -5.62 13.24 8.35
N ILE A 75 -5.60 12.59 9.50
CA ILE A 75 -6.01 13.17 10.76
C ILE A 75 -4.81 13.66 11.57
N PHE A 76 -3.77 12.86 11.70
CA PHE A 76 -2.66 13.08 12.62
C PHE A 76 -2.03 14.46 12.48
N GLU A 77 -1.66 14.87 11.27
CA GLU A 77 -1.06 16.18 11.00
C GLU A 77 -2.08 17.34 10.97
N ASN A 78 -3.39 17.04 10.99
CA ASN A 78 -4.46 18.03 10.85
C ASN A 78 -5.32 18.21 12.12
N GLN A 79 -4.97 17.59 13.24
CA GLN A 79 -5.81 17.56 14.45
C GLN A 79 -6.28 18.94 14.91
N GLU A 80 -5.37 19.92 14.99
CA GLU A 80 -5.73 21.28 15.42
C GLU A 80 -6.61 21.99 14.40
N LYS A 81 -6.37 21.80 13.11
CA LYS A 81 -7.20 22.37 12.04
C LYS A 81 -8.60 21.76 12.03
N ILE A 82 -8.72 20.46 12.33
CA ILE A 82 -10.00 19.75 12.42
C ILE A 82 -10.85 20.30 13.55
N LYS A 83 -10.25 20.60 14.71
CA LYS A 83 -10.96 21.23 15.84
C LYS A 83 -11.53 22.60 15.48
N ILE A 84 -10.85 23.35 14.60
CA ILE A 84 -11.30 24.68 14.16
C ILE A 84 -12.39 24.56 13.10
N ASN A 85 -12.15 23.80 12.05
CA ASN A 85 -13.10 23.60 10.95
C ASN A 85 -12.86 22.26 10.22
N GLY A 86 -13.46 21.19 10.72
CA GLY A 86 -13.32 19.84 10.17
C GLY A 86 -13.82 19.72 8.73
N ASN A 87 -14.93 20.37 8.38
CA ASN A 87 -15.48 20.33 7.03
C ASN A 87 -14.49 20.92 5.99
N LEU A 88 -13.87 22.04 6.30
CA LEU A 88 -12.88 22.66 5.41
C LEU A 88 -11.64 21.78 5.26
N VAL A 89 -11.20 21.10 6.34
CA VAL A 89 -10.07 20.17 6.28
C VAL A 89 -10.43 18.98 5.42
N PHE A 90 -11.63 18.41 5.56
CA PHE A 90 -12.12 17.31 4.74
C PHE A 90 -12.12 17.67 3.24
N GLU A 91 -12.74 18.80 2.88
CA GLU A 91 -12.79 19.24 1.47
C GLU A 91 -11.38 19.43 0.86
N ARG A 92 -10.44 19.99 1.64
CA ARG A 92 -9.05 20.19 1.19
C ARG A 92 -8.24 18.90 1.06
N ASN A 93 -8.65 17.83 1.71
CA ASN A 93 -7.96 16.53 1.69
C ASN A 93 -8.74 15.45 0.94
N LYS A 94 -9.80 15.81 0.20
CA LYS A 94 -10.65 14.86 -0.52
C LYS A 94 -9.86 14.00 -1.50
N GLU A 95 -8.94 14.59 -2.28
CA GLU A 95 -8.07 13.83 -3.20
C GLU A 95 -7.17 12.83 -2.48
N LYS A 96 -6.67 13.18 -1.29
CA LYS A 96 -5.89 12.24 -0.45
C LYS A 96 -6.77 11.09 0.05
N LEU A 97 -8.01 11.38 0.41
CA LEU A 97 -8.97 10.35 0.81
C LEU A 97 -9.30 9.43 -0.35
N ASP A 98 -9.57 9.97 -1.54
CA ASP A 98 -9.87 9.19 -2.74
C ASP A 98 -8.67 8.30 -3.11
N SER A 99 -7.45 8.82 -3.04
CA SER A 99 -6.24 8.03 -3.23
C SER A 99 -6.09 6.92 -2.18
N PHE A 100 -6.34 7.23 -0.91
CA PHE A 100 -6.33 6.24 0.17
C PHE A 100 -7.33 5.12 -0.10
N LEU A 101 -8.57 5.46 -0.45
CA LEU A 101 -9.63 4.48 -0.74
C LEU A 101 -9.31 3.61 -1.96
N SER A 102 -8.69 4.18 -3.00
CA SER A 102 -8.24 3.40 -4.16
C SER A 102 -7.26 2.30 -3.75
N PHE A 103 -6.30 2.63 -2.89
CA PHE A 103 -5.30 1.66 -2.44
C PHE A 103 -5.83 0.64 -1.45
N GLU A 104 -6.74 1.02 -0.57
CA GLU A 104 -7.41 0.06 0.29
C GLU A 104 -8.33 -0.86 -0.52
N PHE A 105 -8.89 -0.37 -1.61
CA PHE A 105 -9.65 -1.19 -2.57
C PHE A 105 -8.76 -2.24 -3.27
N GLU A 106 -7.54 -1.87 -3.71
CA GLU A 106 -6.56 -2.82 -4.25
C GLU A 106 -6.22 -3.93 -3.23
N ASN A 107 -5.92 -3.54 -1.97
CA ASN A 107 -5.65 -4.50 -0.90
C ASN A 107 -6.84 -5.44 -0.64
N LEU A 108 -8.05 -4.88 -0.58
CA LEU A 108 -9.27 -5.66 -0.38
C LEU A 108 -9.53 -6.61 -1.55
N SER A 109 -9.24 -6.19 -2.78
CA SER A 109 -9.39 -7.01 -3.97
C SER A 109 -8.42 -8.20 -3.97
N ILE A 110 -7.18 -8.02 -3.51
CA ILE A 110 -6.21 -9.10 -3.33
C ILE A 110 -6.73 -10.10 -2.29
N LEU A 111 -7.18 -9.62 -1.13
CA LEU A 111 -7.74 -10.48 -0.08
C LEU A 111 -8.97 -11.26 -0.56
N TYR A 112 -9.82 -10.63 -1.36
CA TYR A 112 -10.97 -11.29 -1.97
C TYR A 112 -10.55 -12.41 -2.93
N MET A 113 -9.55 -12.17 -3.77
CA MET A 113 -9.02 -13.17 -4.70
C MET A 113 -8.33 -14.33 -3.96
N ASP A 114 -7.56 -14.05 -2.90
CA ASP A 114 -6.99 -15.09 -2.04
C ASP A 114 -8.10 -15.95 -1.40
N MET A 115 -9.19 -15.33 -0.95
CA MET A 115 -10.36 -16.04 -0.41
C MET A 115 -11.04 -16.94 -1.46
N LEU A 116 -11.18 -16.48 -2.71
CA LEU A 116 -11.71 -17.29 -3.81
C LEU A 116 -10.80 -18.47 -4.12
N ASN A 117 -9.48 -18.25 -4.09
CA ASN A 117 -8.47 -19.27 -4.27
C ASN A 117 -8.56 -20.36 -3.18
N GLU A 118 -8.66 -19.97 -1.92
CA GLU A 118 -8.84 -20.88 -0.78
C GLU A 118 -10.12 -21.71 -0.89
N LYS A 119 -11.19 -21.16 -1.46
CA LYS A 119 -12.46 -21.86 -1.71
C LYS A 119 -12.43 -22.76 -2.94
N GLY A 120 -11.37 -22.73 -3.75
CA GLY A 120 -11.30 -23.46 -5.00
C GLY A 120 -12.23 -22.90 -6.10
N GLU A 121 -12.54 -21.60 -6.05
CA GLU A 121 -13.39 -20.92 -7.03
C GLU A 121 -12.59 -20.32 -8.20
N LEU A 122 -11.26 -20.56 -8.24
CA LEU A 122 -10.38 -20.19 -9.36
C LEU A 122 -10.04 -21.41 -10.21
N GLU A 123 -9.51 -21.17 -11.42
CA GLU A 123 -9.14 -22.20 -12.40
C GLU A 123 -8.01 -23.14 -11.93
N ASP A 124 -7.19 -22.68 -10.98
CA ASP A 124 -6.09 -23.44 -10.38
C ASP A 124 -5.86 -22.97 -8.94
N ILE A 125 -5.03 -23.71 -8.17
CA ILE A 125 -4.58 -23.29 -6.84
C ILE A 125 -3.34 -22.42 -6.99
N PHE A 126 -3.52 -21.13 -6.83
CA PHE A 126 -2.46 -20.16 -6.97
C PHE A 126 -1.66 -19.96 -5.66
N PRO A 127 -0.34 -19.67 -5.73
CA PRO A 127 0.37 -19.06 -4.62
C PRO A 127 -0.25 -17.72 -4.25
N HIS A 128 0.14 -17.19 -3.08
CA HIS A 128 -0.35 -15.88 -2.63
C HIS A 128 -0.17 -14.79 -3.69
N ILE A 129 -1.23 -14.00 -3.91
CA ILE A 129 -1.25 -12.91 -4.89
C ILE A 129 -0.46 -11.73 -4.33
N GLN A 130 0.40 -11.14 -5.16
CA GLN A 130 1.29 -10.05 -4.77
C GLN A 130 1.22 -8.88 -5.75
N ASN A 131 1.41 -7.67 -5.25
CA ASN A 131 1.62 -6.52 -6.11
C ASN A 131 2.93 -6.65 -6.90
N TYR A 132 2.94 -6.16 -8.12
CA TYR A 132 4.12 -6.13 -8.97
C TYR A 132 4.42 -4.70 -9.41
N LYS A 133 5.67 -4.28 -9.22
CA LYS A 133 6.14 -2.99 -9.71
C LYS A 133 7.56 -3.12 -10.21
N VAL A 134 7.77 -2.68 -11.44
CA VAL A 134 9.10 -2.60 -12.06
C VAL A 134 9.31 -1.22 -12.63
N ASP A 135 10.34 -0.56 -12.15
CA ASP A 135 10.88 0.65 -12.75
C ASP A 135 11.93 0.25 -13.78
N ASN A 136 11.55 0.25 -15.05
CA ASN A 136 12.48 -0.06 -16.12
C ASN A 136 13.15 1.22 -16.64
N SER A 137 14.33 1.52 -16.08
CA SER A 137 15.13 2.69 -16.43
C SER A 137 15.55 2.73 -17.91
N LYS A 138 15.65 1.56 -18.57
CA LYS A 138 15.98 1.49 -20.01
C LYS A 138 14.82 1.88 -20.93
N LEU A 139 13.59 1.66 -20.47
CA LEU A 139 12.37 1.96 -21.24
C LEU A 139 11.70 3.26 -20.81
N SER A 140 12.24 3.95 -19.78
CA SER A 140 11.62 5.14 -19.14
C SER A 140 10.16 4.90 -18.78
N ARG A 141 9.79 3.67 -18.44
CA ARG A 141 8.43 3.26 -18.10
C ARG A 141 8.43 2.49 -16.79
N SER A 142 7.50 2.85 -15.93
CA SER A 142 7.12 2.05 -14.76
C SER A 142 5.95 1.16 -15.14
N ILE A 143 6.05 -0.13 -14.81
CA ILE A 143 4.93 -1.09 -14.93
C ILE A 143 4.49 -1.39 -13.52
N GLU A 144 3.23 -1.15 -13.24
CA GLU A 144 2.57 -1.47 -11.97
C GLU A 144 1.38 -2.38 -12.27
N ILE A 145 1.28 -3.49 -11.55
CA ILE A 145 0.21 -4.48 -11.63
C ILE A 145 -0.31 -4.67 -10.21
N ASP A 146 -1.60 -4.47 -10.02
CA ASP A 146 -2.22 -4.45 -8.68
C ASP A 146 -2.19 -5.83 -8.02
N GLY A 147 -2.31 -6.91 -8.81
CA GLY A 147 -2.11 -8.25 -8.31
C GLY A 147 -1.59 -9.20 -9.39
N ILE A 148 -0.60 -10.02 -9.04
CA ILE A 148 -0.05 -11.04 -9.92
C ILE A 148 0.29 -12.31 -9.15
N THR A 149 0.03 -13.45 -9.74
CA THR A 149 0.51 -14.76 -9.29
C THR A 149 0.53 -15.72 -10.46
N SER A 150 1.23 -16.85 -10.34
CA SER A 150 1.30 -17.84 -11.40
C SER A 150 1.46 -19.24 -10.87
N THR A 151 0.92 -20.20 -11.60
CA THR A 151 1.24 -21.62 -11.51
C THR A 151 2.11 -22.01 -12.70
N LYS A 152 2.29 -23.31 -12.95
CA LYS A 152 3.00 -23.78 -14.16
C LYS A 152 2.19 -23.57 -15.44
N GLU A 153 0.85 -23.57 -15.33
CA GLU A 153 -0.08 -23.56 -16.46
C GLU A 153 -0.76 -22.20 -16.64
N TYR A 154 -0.94 -21.46 -15.55
CA TYR A 154 -1.72 -20.21 -15.54
C TYR A 154 -0.94 -19.03 -15.01
N LEU A 155 -1.20 -17.86 -15.58
CA LEU A 155 -0.80 -16.55 -15.07
C LEU A 155 -2.07 -15.77 -14.71
N LEU A 156 -2.23 -15.44 -13.45
CA LEU A 156 -3.30 -14.57 -12.98
C LEU A 156 -2.77 -13.15 -12.85
N VAL A 157 -3.42 -12.22 -13.51
CA VAL A 157 -3.10 -10.77 -13.47
C VAL A 157 -4.37 -10.03 -13.09
N MET A 158 -4.25 -9.10 -12.14
CA MET A 158 -5.36 -8.32 -11.64
C MET A 158 -5.05 -6.82 -11.78
N ASP A 159 -6.01 -6.08 -12.32
CA ASP A 159 -6.02 -4.62 -12.40
C ASP A 159 -7.27 -4.10 -11.70
N CYS A 160 -7.12 -3.28 -10.66
CA CYS A 160 -8.17 -2.78 -9.81
C CYS A 160 -8.50 -1.33 -10.16
N LYS A 161 -9.77 -1.03 -10.35
CA LYS A 161 -10.21 0.34 -10.65
C LYS A 161 -11.28 0.79 -9.66
N TYR A 162 -10.89 1.66 -8.73
CA TYR A 162 -11.81 2.33 -7.82
C TYR A 162 -12.41 3.55 -8.52
N ARG A 163 -13.69 3.47 -8.92
CA ARG A 163 -14.37 4.56 -9.64
C ARG A 163 -15.89 4.50 -9.50
N ASN A 164 -16.54 5.65 -9.69
CA ASN A 164 -18.01 5.78 -9.65
C ASN A 164 -18.74 5.32 -10.91
N LYS A 165 -18.02 4.97 -11.98
CA LYS A 165 -18.61 4.54 -13.26
C LYS A 165 -18.41 3.04 -13.45
N LYS A 166 -19.44 2.36 -13.97
CA LYS A 166 -19.35 0.94 -14.35
C LYS A 166 -18.25 0.72 -15.38
N TYR A 167 -17.63 -0.42 -15.31
CA TYR A 167 -16.65 -0.87 -16.29
C TYR A 167 -17.37 -1.19 -17.61
N THR A 168 -16.83 -0.74 -18.76
CA THR A 168 -17.33 -1.04 -20.10
C THR A 168 -16.26 -1.77 -20.89
N LYS A 169 -16.66 -2.57 -21.91
CA LYS A 169 -15.75 -3.36 -22.74
C LYS A 169 -14.65 -2.51 -23.39
N ASP A 170 -14.97 -1.29 -23.79
CA ASP A 170 -14.06 -0.34 -24.47
C ASP A 170 -12.88 0.13 -23.60
N MET A 171 -12.81 -0.31 -22.35
CA MET A 171 -11.72 0.02 -21.42
C MET A 171 -10.63 -1.07 -21.36
N TYR A 172 -10.80 -2.16 -22.10
CA TYR A 172 -9.83 -3.26 -22.21
C TYR A 172 -9.03 -3.21 -23.54
N GLU A 173 -9.41 -2.35 -24.47
CA GLU A 173 -8.74 -2.12 -25.75
C GLU A 173 -7.79 -0.89 -25.68
#